data_3a966279aef95784eead16db32834e3b
#
_entry.id   3a966279aef95784eead16db32834e3b
#
_cell.length_a   1.000
_cell.length_b   1.000
_cell.length_c   1.000
_cell.angle_alpha   90.00
_cell.angle_beta   90.00
_cell.angle_gamma   90.00
#
_symmetry.space_group_name_H-M   'P 1'
#
loop_
_entity.id
_entity.type
_entity.pdbx_description
1 polymer ?
#
loop_
_entity_poly.entity_id
_entity_poly.type
_entity_poly.pdbx_seq_one_letter_code
_entity_poly.pdbx_strand_id
1 'polypeptide(L)'
;MNSKLFLLIIILLYFGTASAQVQIQRPPEKTRMLFLLDASGSMYANWGNNTRMDIAKNILVDLVDSLKVDQNLELALRVYGHQYHLRYKNCQDSKLEVAFAQNNHDKLIARLRQIQPSGVTPIAYSLEQAANDFIQDPAYRNVIIIITDGIESCGGDPCAVSQTLQTKNIFLKPFVIGLGMDKDYQKEFACVGQYYDARNVSDFRQVLNKILKQSLETTTVSVELLDVNKNPSETNVNVTFINNVTGAPLYDFVHFRDAQGRPDSVVLDAVLSYDVVVNTIPPVVKRNVFFEGGKHNVLPIQAPQGSLLISQRGHTEYAKGVSALIRQNGQQQIINLQSIASPEKYLVGTYDIEVLTLPKTYFKDVRIEQSQMTELTVPGPGVLNANLQAKGYGSIYKIYENGFQEWIYDLDPAQARFTLALQPGNYKLVFRAERSFGSKFTEVKEFTIASGATVNLSFFGK
;
A
#
# COMPACT_ATOMS: atom_id res chain seq x y z
N MET A 1 44.76 15.87 36.74
CA MET A 1 44.13 15.73 35.40
C MET A 1 42.88 14.87 35.61
N ASN A 2 41.72 15.45 35.43
CA ASN A 2 40.50 15.14 36.14
C ASN A 2 39.80 13.82 35.70
N SER A 3 39.59 12.94 36.66
CA SER A 3 38.86 11.68 36.54
C SER A 3 37.39 11.87 36.04
N LYS A 4 36.83 13.05 36.13
CA LYS A 4 35.50 13.40 35.65
C LYS A 4 35.40 13.53 34.13
N LEU A 5 36.53 13.79 33.44
CA LEU A 5 36.55 13.88 31.97
C LEU A 5 36.56 12.48 31.30
N PHE A 6 37.10 11.49 31.98
CA PHE A 6 37.14 10.11 31.50
C PHE A 6 35.79 9.40 31.61
N LEU A 7 34.97 9.78 32.60
CA LEU A 7 33.62 9.23 32.77
C LEU A 7 32.63 9.76 31.70
N LEU A 8 32.82 11.02 31.25
CA LEU A 8 31.97 11.61 30.22
C LEU A 8 32.22 11.03 28.82
N ILE A 9 33.44 10.59 28.52
CA ILE A 9 33.81 9.95 27.26
C ILE A 9 33.27 8.51 27.18
N ILE A 10 33.18 7.81 28.31
CA ILE A 10 32.63 6.44 28.36
C ILE A 10 31.10 6.44 28.21
N ILE A 11 30.40 7.49 28.67
CA ILE A 11 28.94 7.61 28.50
C ILE A 11 28.58 7.96 27.04
N LEU A 12 29.43 8.66 26.29
CA LEU A 12 29.20 8.99 24.86
C LEU A 12 29.43 7.80 23.91
N LEU A 13 30.11 6.74 24.36
CA LEU A 13 30.34 5.52 23.56
C LEU A 13 29.24 4.46 23.72
N TYR A 14 28.26 4.67 24.61
CA TYR A 14 27.13 3.76 24.81
C TYR A 14 25.84 4.23 24.12
N PHE A 15 25.86 5.26 23.26
CA PHE A 15 24.82 5.43 22.25
C PHE A 15 25.05 4.40 21.14
N GLY A 16 24.84 3.14 21.53
CA GLY A 16 24.79 2.01 20.63
C GLY A 16 23.85 2.32 19.51
N THR A 17 24.31 2.10 18.31
CA THR A 17 23.53 2.00 17.09
C THR A 17 22.28 1.17 17.37
N ALA A 18 21.16 1.83 17.59
CA ALA A 18 19.85 1.19 17.45
C ALA A 18 19.76 0.79 15.98
N SER A 19 20.24 -0.39 15.66
CA SER A 19 19.92 -1.05 14.41
C SER A 19 18.40 -1.25 14.45
N ALA A 20 17.66 -0.38 13.81
CA ALA A 20 16.29 -0.64 13.49
C ALA A 20 16.31 -1.83 12.51
N GLN A 21 16.32 -3.05 13.06
CA GLN A 21 15.99 -4.22 12.29
C GLN A 21 14.54 -4.05 11.88
N VAL A 22 14.31 -3.84 10.60
CA VAL A 22 12.98 -3.99 10.01
C VAL A 22 12.56 -5.42 10.32
N GLN A 23 11.73 -5.58 11.34
CA GLN A 23 11.08 -6.86 11.59
C GLN A 23 10.08 -7.06 10.45
N ILE A 24 10.42 -7.96 9.53
CA ILE A 24 9.43 -8.54 8.63
C ILE A 24 8.36 -9.13 9.57
N GLN A 25 7.19 -8.54 9.60
CA GLN A 25 6.09 -9.02 10.44
C GLN A 25 5.78 -10.45 9.99
N ARG A 26 6.11 -11.43 10.83
CA ARG A 26 5.70 -12.80 10.60
C ARG A 26 4.22 -12.93 10.99
N PRO A 27 3.42 -13.72 10.25
CA PRO A 27 2.07 -14.04 10.69
C PRO A 27 2.10 -14.63 12.10
N PRO A 28 1.06 -14.40 12.91
CA PRO A 28 0.94 -15.03 14.22
C PRO A 28 1.03 -16.56 14.11
N GLU A 29 1.84 -17.18 14.99
CA GLU A 29 2.00 -18.65 15.02
C GLU A 29 0.82 -19.35 15.71
N LYS A 30 0.12 -18.62 16.62
CA LYS A 30 -1.02 -19.16 17.36
C LYS A 30 -2.33 -18.66 16.75
N THR A 31 -3.36 -19.49 16.82
CA THR A 31 -4.68 -19.16 16.28
C THR A 31 -5.76 -19.30 17.36
N ARG A 32 -6.62 -18.28 17.48
CA ARG A 32 -7.91 -18.36 18.18
C ARG A 32 -9.03 -18.48 17.17
N MET A 33 -9.77 -19.56 17.22
CA MET A 33 -10.87 -19.83 16.30
C MET A 33 -12.18 -19.91 17.07
N LEU A 34 -13.09 -18.99 16.76
CA LEU A 34 -14.43 -18.96 17.32
C LEU A 34 -15.43 -19.48 16.30
N PHE A 35 -16.14 -20.53 16.66
CA PHE A 35 -17.32 -20.96 15.93
C PHE A 35 -18.53 -20.14 16.39
N LEU A 36 -19.11 -19.36 15.48
CA LEU A 36 -20.35 -18.63 15.67
C LEU A 36 -21.46 -19.41 14.98
N LEU A 37 -22.18 -20.20 15.78
CA LEU A 37 -23.18 -21.15 15.27
C LEU A 37 -24.60 -20.58 15.35
N ASP A 38 -25.29 -20.60 14.23
CA ASP A 38 -26.71 -20.35 14.14
C ASP A 38 -27.49 -21.49 14.78
N ALA A 39 -28.35 -21.16 15.72
CA ALA A 39 -29.35 -22.04 16.29
C ALA A 39 -30.73 -21.37 16.29
N SER A 40 -31.02 -20.58 15.26
CA SER A 40 -32.36 -20.03 14.99
C SER A 40 -33.32 -21.14 14.55
N GLY A 41 -34.62 -20.84 14.56
CA GLY A 41 -35.65 -21.80 14.24
C GLY A 41 -35.55 -22.42 12.84
N SER A 42 -34.95 -21.72 11.86
CA SER A 42 -34.71 -22.21 10.49
C SER A 42 -33.78 -23.43 10.44
N MET A 43 -32.85 -23.54 11.39
CA MET A 43 -31.92 -24.68 11.50
C MET A 43 -32.60 -26.04 11.77
N TYR A 44 -33.89 -26.06 12.11
CA TYR A 44 -34.72 -27.28 12.11
C TYR A 44 -35.08 -27.79 10.72
N ALA A 45 -34.89 -26.96 9.66
CA ALA A 45 -35.23 -27.39 8.32
C ALA A 45 -34.40 -28.61 7.89
N ASN A 46 -35.06 -29.50 7.15
CA ASN A 46 -34.41 -30.69 6.61
C ASN A 46 -33.38 -30.34 5.55
N TRP A 47 -32.23 -31.00 5.61
CA TRP A 47 -31.16 -30.92 4.64
C TRP A 47 -30.64 -32.34 4.34
N GLY A 48 -31.13 -32.93 3.28
CA GLY A 48 -30.98 -34.36 3.04
C GLY A 48 -31.82 -35.21 4.05
N ASN A 49 -31.16 -36.12 4.73
CA ASN A 49 -31.82 -37.04 5.66
C ASN A 49 -31.88 -36.54 7.12
N ASN A 50 -31.30 -35.42 7.43
CA ASN A 50 -31.23 -34.85 8.78
C ASN A 50 -31.55 -33.34 8.74
N THR A 51 -31.68 -32.73 9.93
CA THR A 51 -31.82 -31.27 10.02
C THR A 51 -30.48 -30.56 9.74
N ARG A 52 -30.53 -29.29 9.32
CA ARG A 52 -29.32 -28.45 9.16
C ARG A 52 -28.52 -28.42 10.44
N MET A 53 -29.18 -28.30 11.60
CA MET A 53 -28.53 -28.29 12.90
C MET A 53 -27.81 -29.60 13.20
N ASP A 54 -28.44 -30.76 12.96
CA ASP A 54 -27.79 -32.05 13.23
C ASP A 54 -26.57 -32.26 12.35
N ILE A 55 -26.66 -31.88 11.10
CA ILE A 55 -25.51 -31.96 10.18
C ILE A 55 -24.40 -31.01 10.63
N ALA A 56 -24.72 -29.75 10.97
CA ALA A 56 -23.74 -28.80 11.46
C ALA A 56 -23.04 -29.28 12.72
N LYS A 57 -23.81 -29.78 13.70
CA LYS A 57 -23.25 -30.34 14.95
C LYS A 57 -22.32 -31.51 14.67
N ASN A 58 -22.74 -32.48 13.86
CA ASN A 58 -21.94 -33.68 13.59
C ASN A 58 -20.61 -33.34 12.91
N ILE A 59 -20.63 -32.44 11.89
CA ILE A 59 -19.43 -32.02 11.21
C ILE A 59 -18.50 -31.21 12.13
N LEU A 60 -19.06 -30.34 12.98
CA LEU A 60 -18.26 -29.59 13.94
C LEU A 60 -17.66 -30.51 15.03
N VAL A 61 -18.38 -31.51 15.48
CA VAL A 61 -17.86 -32.52 16.44
C VAL A 61 -16.67 -33.26 15.82
N ASP A 62 -16.82 -33.78 14.60
CA ASP A 62 -15.75 -34.51 13.90
C ASP A 62 -14.52 -33.57 13.71
N LEU A 63 -14.76 -32.31 13.37
CA LEU A 63 -13.71 -31.32 13.18
C LEU A 63 -12.97 -31.05 14.49
N VAL A 64 -13.69 -30.69 15.56
CA VAL A 64 -13.10 -30.35 16.86
C VAL A 64 -12.29 -31.52 17.40
N ASP A 65 -12.78 -32.77 17.20
CA ASP A 65 -12.04 -33.96 17.57
C ASP A 65 -10.72 -34.11 16.81
N SER A 66 -10.72 -33.80 15.52
CA SER A 66 -9.51 -33.86 14.68
C SER A 66 -8.47 -32.82 15.04
N LEU A 67 -8.85 -31.70 15.65
CA LEU A 67 -7.99 -30.60 16.03
C LEU A 67 -7.30 -30.74 17.40
N LYS A 68 -7.56 -31.81 18.13
CA LYS A 68 -7.00 -32.08 19.49
C LYS A 68 -5.46 -32.10 19.53
N VAL A 69 -4.83 -32.35 18.39
CA VAL A 69 -3.37 -32.48 18.31
C VAL A 69 -2.65 -31.16 18.15
N ASP A 70 -3.37 -30.08 17.80
CA ASP A 70 -2.78 -28.77 17.54
C ASP A 70 -2.62 -27.96 18.83
N GLN A 71 -1.36 -27.80 19.27
CA GLN A 71 -0.99 -27.07 20.49
C GLN A 71 -1.05 -25.52 20.31
N ASN A 72 -1.12 -25.04 19.10
CA ASN A 72 -1.15 -23.61 18.78
C ASN A 72 -2.57 -23.08 18.54
N LEU A 73 -3.59 -23.89 18.82
CA LEU A 73 -4.98 -23.58 18.59
C LEU A 73 -5.78 -23.48 19.88
N GLU A 74 -6.48 -22.36 20.04
CA GLU A 74 -7.51 -22.17 21.08
C GLU A 74 -8.88 -22.08 20.39
N LEU A 75 -9.83 -22.86 20.86
CA LEU A 75 -11.19 -22.92 20.31
C LEU A 75 -12.19 -22.24 21.24
N ALA A 76 -13.23 -21.63 20.66
CA ALA A 76 -14.39 -21.14 21.38
C ALA A 76 -15.69 -21.44 20.62
N LEU A 77 -16.81 -21.49 21.33
CA LEU A 77 -18.13 -21.63 20.74
C LEU A 77 -19.05 -20.54 21.27
N ARG A 78 -19.52 -19.69 20.37
CA ARG A 78 -20.64 -18.76 20.58
C ARG A 78 -21.84 -19.26 19.78
N VAL A 79 -23.02 -19.21 20.37
CA VAL A 79 -24.25 -19.65 19.72
C VAL A 79 -25.31 -18.55 19.84
N TYR A 80 -26.06 -18.33 18.78
CA TYR A 80 -27.20 -17.43 18.84
C TYR A 80 -28.51 -18.13 18.44
N GLY A 81 -29.65 -17.54 18.88
CA GLY A 81 -30.97 -18.05 18.55
C GLY A 81 -31.34 -19.35 19.26
N HIS A 82 -30.78 -19.65 20.44
CA HIS A 82 -31.03 -20.92 21.14
C HIS A 82 -31.57 -20.78 22.56
N GLN A 83 -31.52 -19.58 23.14
CA GLN A 83 -31.94 -19.37 24.54
C GLN A 83 -33.44 -19.03 24.67
N TYR A 84 -34.00 -18.40 23.63
CA TYR A 84 -35.35 -17.91 23.63
C TYR A 84 -36.13 -18.43 22.42
N HIS A 85 -37.40 -18.80 22.65
CA HIS A 85 -38.26 -19.26 21.57
C HIS A 85 -38.58 -18.10 20.60
N LEU A 86 -38.72 -18.42 19.31
CA LEU A 86 -38.98 -17.49 18.20
C LEU A 86 -40.11 -16.47 18.50
N ARG A 87 -41.14 -16.85 19.23
CA ARG A 87 -42.27 -15.97 19.63
C ARG A 87 -41.83 -14.73 20.41
N TYR A 88 -40.70 -14.79 21.13
CA TYR A 88 -40.21 -13.68 21.94
C TYR A 88 -39.38 -12.68 21.15
N LYS A 89 -38.96 -13.01 19.92
CA LYS A 89 -38.17 -12.15 19.01
C LYS A 89 -37.00 -11.48 19.73
N ASN A 90 -36.28 -12.22 20.59
CA ASN A 90 -35.17 -11.66 21.34
C ASN A 90 -33.92 -11.50 20.44
N CYS A 91 -33.67 -10.26 20.01
CA CYS A 91 -32.52 -9.89 19.16
C CYS A 91 -31.18 -9.80 19.93
N GLN A 92 -31.16 -10.08 21.22
CA GLN A 92 -29.94 -10.19 22.03
C GLN A 92 -29.62 -11.64 22.41
N ASP A 93 -30.25 -12.59 21.74
CA ASP A 93 -30.02 -14.04 21.97
C ASP A 93 -28.69 -14.47 21.36
N SER A 94 -27.61 -14.19 22.07
CA SER A 94 -26.26 -14.61 21.73
C SER A 94 -25.46 -14.91 22.99
N LYS A 95 -24.83 -16.08 23.07
CA LYS A 95 -24.11 -16.53 24.27
C LYS A 95 -22.80 -17.22 23.92
N LEU A 96 -21.74 -16.88 24.64
CA LEU A 96 -20.48 -17.63 24.65
C LEU A 96 -20.68 -18.89 25.47
N GLU A 97 -20.84 -20.02 24.81
CA GLU A 97 -21.10 -21.30 25.44
C GLU A 97 -19.84 -22.02 25.92
N VAL A 98 -18.73 -21.81 25.18
CA VAL A 98 -17.40 -22.29 25.56
C VAL A 98 -16.39 -21.20 25.26
N ALA A 99 -15.70 -20.70 26.27
CA ALA A 99 -14.67 -19.70 26.14
C ALA A 99 -13.36 -20.26 25.55
N PHE A 100 -12.52 -19.40 24.99
CA PHE A 100 -11.20 -19.79 24.51
C PHE A 100 -10.36 -20.44 25.62
N ALA A 101 -9.82 -21.58 25.33
CA ALA A 101 -8.83 -22.26 26.15
C ALA A 101 -8.11 -23.34 25.33
N GLN A 102 -6.90 -23.68 25.76
CA GLN A 102 -6.25 -24.91 25.28
C GLN A 102 -6.97 -26.15 25.81
N ASN A 103 -6.96 -27.21 25.02
CA ASN A 103 -7.49 -28.53 25.41
C ASN A 103 -8.97 -28.53 25.87
N ASN A 104 -9.80 -27.61 25.40
CA ASN A 104 -11.22 -27.53 25.75
C ASN A 104 -12.13 -28.29 24.76
N HIS A 105 -11.57 -29.10 23.88
CA HIS A 105 -12.25 -29.80 22.79
C HIS A 105 -13.44 -30.68 23.30
N ASP A 106 -13.23 -31.49 24.34
CA ASP A 106 -14.29 -32.34 24.88
C ASP A 106 -15.44 -31.52 25.46
N LYS A 107 -15.16 -30.37 26.10
CA LYS A 107 -16.19 -29.46 26.61
C LYS A 107 -17.01 -28.88 25.46
N LEU A 108 -16.32 -28.51 24.36
CA LEU A 108 -16.95 -27.96 23.16
C LEU A 108 -17.84 -29.00 22.46
N ILE A 109 -17.33 -30.22 22.30
CA ILE A 109 -18.08 -31.36 21.75
C ILE A 109 -19.33 -31.66 22.60
N ALA A 110 -19.18 -31.72 23.92
CA ALA A 110 -20.30 -31.96 24.82
C ALA A 110 -21.36 -30.86 24.70
N ARG A 111 -20.95 -29.62 24.60
CA ARG A 111 -21.88 -28.49 24.46
C ARG A 111 -22.57 -28.46 23.09
N LEU A 112 -21.85 -28.67 21.99
CA LEU A 112 -22.44 -28.79 20.65
C LEU A 112 -23.59 -29.78 20.59
N ARG A 113 -23.42 -30.95 21.20
CA ARG A 113 -24.47 -31.99 21.23
C ARG A 113 -25.76 -31.55 21.93
N GLN A 114 -25.68 -30.62 22.89
CA GLN A 114 -26.83 -30.13 23.68
C GLN A 114 -27.58 -28.96 23.00
N ILE A 115 -26.97 -28.26 22.05
CA ILE A 115 -27.61 -27.11 21.40
C ILE A 115 -28.84 -27.57 20.61
N GLN A 116 -29.92 -26.79 20.78
CA GLN A 116 -31.18 -26.97 20.06
C GLN A 116 -31.61 -25.65 19.44
N PRO A 117 -32.06 -25.60 18.19
CA PRO A 117 -32.57 -24.39 17.56
C PRO A 117 -33.85 -23.90 18.27
N SER A 118 -34.06 -22.58 18.31
CA SER A 118 -35.25 -22.04 18.99
C SER A 118 -35.71 -20.67 18.50
N GLY A 119 -34.80 -19.68 18.33
CA GLY A 119 -35.09 -18.26 18.23
C GLY A 119 -34.91 -17.62 16.87
N VAL A 120 -34.56 -16.34 16.89
CA VAL A 120 -34.30 -15.48 15.74
C VAL A 120 -32.80 -15.49 15.36
N THR A 121 -32.44 -14.78 14.30
CA THR A 121 -31.07 -14.74 13.70
C THR A 121 -30.41 -13.37 13.89
N PRO A 122 -29.87 -13.02 15.11
CA PRO A 122 -29.23 -11.74 15.39
C PRO A 122 -27.73 -11.77 15.06
N ILE A 123 -27.35 -11.80 13.78
CA ILE A 123 -25.95 -11.94 13.33
C ILE A 123 -25.13 -10.71 13.73
N ALA A 124 -25.63 -9.50 13.47
CA ALA A 124 -24.93 -8.26 13.80
C ALA A 124 -24.61 -8.17 15.29
N TYR A 125 -25.60 -8.36 16.14
CA TYR A 125 -25.40 -8.38 17.60
C TYR A 125 -24.42 -9.47 18.02
N SER A 126 -24.53 -10.65 17.42
CA SER A 126 -23.65 -11.78 17.77
C SER A 126 -22.20 -11.55 17.37
N LEU A 127 -21.95 -10.87 16.25
CA LEU A 127 -20.62 -10.44 15.84
C LEU A 127 -20.03 -9.39 16.80
N GLU A 128 -20.82 -8.42 17.24
CA GLU A 128 -20.38 -7.44 18.25
C GLU A 128 -19.97 -8.11 19.56
N GLN A 129 -20.77 -9.07 20.03
CA GLN A 129 -20.45 -9.84 21.23
C GLN A 129 -19.23 -10.73 21.04
N ALA A 130 -19.09 -11.36 19.87
CA ALA A 130 -17.95 -12.19 19.54
C ALA A 130 -16.62 -11.42 19.60
N ALA A 131 -16.63 -10.14 19.22
CA ALA A 131 -15.45 -9.29 19.33
C ALA A 131 -14.92 -9.16 20.75
N ASN A 132 -15.82 -9.15 21.73
CA ASN A 132 -15.46 -9.05 23.15
C ASN A 132 -14.93 -10.37 23.73
N ASP A 133 -15.11 -11.48 23.03
CA ASP A 133 -14.60 -12.77 23.45
C ASP A 133 -13.09 -12.93 23.21
N PHE A 134 -12.54 -12.15 22.24
CA PHE A 134 -11.12 -12.19 21.93
C PHE A 134 -10.33 -11.25 22.84
N ILE A 135 -9.29 -11.79 23.46
CA ILE A 135 -8.27 -10.97 24.11
C ILE A 135 -7.33 -10.43 23.03
N GLN A 136 -7.10 -9.13 22.98
CA GLN A 136 -6.15 -8.52 22.05
C GLN A 136 -4.72 -8.95 22.41
N ASP A 137 -4.15 -9.81 21.58
CA ASP A 137 -2.79 -10.31 21.70
C ASP A 137 -2.22 -10.49 20.28
N PRO A 138 -1.16 -9.74 19.90
CA PRO A 138 -0.58 -9.83 18.57
C PRO A 138 0.07 -11.19 18.26
N ALA A 139 0.30 -12.02 19.28
CA ALA A 139 0.80 -13.38 19.09
C ALA A 139 -0.27 -14.34 18.53
N TYR A 140 -1.52 -13.92 18.51
CA TYR A 140 -2.62 -14.75 18.04
C TYR A 140 -3.27 -14.20 16.77
N ARG A 141 -3.50 -15.09 15.81
CA ARG A 141 -4.46 -14.88 14.72
C ARG A 141 -5.86 -15.14 15.25
N ASN A 142 -6.76 -14.17 15.09
CA ASN A 142 -8.15 -14.30 15.49
C ASN A 142 -9.01 -14.64 14.27
N VAL A 143 -9.78 -15.73 14.34
CA VAL A 143 -10.62 -16.22 13.24
C VAL A 143 -12.03 -16.45 13.77
N ILE A 144 -13.06 -15.95 13.06
CA ILE A 144 -14.46 -16.31 13.28
C ILE A 144 -14.95 -17.13 12.10
N ILE A 145 -15.60 -18.24 12.38
CA ILE A 145 -16.32 -19.06 11.40
C ILE A 145 -17.80 -18.97 11.73
N ILE A 146 -18.58 -18.29 10.90
CA ILE A 146 -20.04 -18.20 11.00
C ILE A 146 -20.64 -19.36 10.23
N ILE A 147 -21.50 -20.13 10.89
CA ILE A 147 -22.25 -21.23 10.29
C ILE A 147 -23.71 -20.87 10.42
N THR A 148 -24.38 -20.59 9.30
CA THR A 148 -25.76 -20.09 9.28
C THR A 148 -26.53 -20.64 8.09
N ASP A 149 -27.86 -20.71 8.22
CA ASP A 149 -28.78 -21.04 7.15
C ASP A 149 -29.71 -19.87 6.77
N GLY A 150 -29.50 -18.71 7.40
CA GLY A 150 -30.32 -17.51 7.24
C GLY A 150 -29.56 -16.22 7.22
N ILE A 151 -30.27 -15.14 6.98
CA ILE A 151 -29.78 -13.76 7.01
C ILE A 151 -30.19 -13.08 8.31
N GLU A 152 -29.63 -11.88 8.54
CA GLU A 152 -30.01 -11.03 9.67
C GLU A 152 -31.53 -10.82 9.74
N SER A 153 -32.14 -11.14 10.89
CA SER A 153 -33.60 -11.03 11.09
C SER A 153 -34.00 -9.99 12.14
N CYS A 154 -33.05 -9.32 12.72
CA CYS A 154 -33.22 -8.34 13.81
C CYS A 154 -32.98 -6.89 13.40
N GLY A 155 -32.77 -6.63 12.10
CA GLY A 155 -32.58 -5.27 11.58
C GLY A 155 -31.21 -4.67 11.90
N GLY A 156 -30.25 -5.47 12.36
CA GLY A 156 -28.84 -5.07 12.47
C GLY A 156 -28.15 -5.05 11.10
N ASP A 157 -26.97 -4.41 11.04
CA ASP A 157 -26.12 -4.39 9.86
C ASP A 157 -24.83 -5.20 10.11
N PRO A 158 -24.77 -6.49 9.74
CA PRO A 158 -23.58 -7.32 9.92
C PRO A 158 -22.36 -6.79 9.15
N CYS A 159 -22.57 -6.05 8.04
CA CYS A 159 -21.51 -5.47 7.24
C CYS A 159 -20.81 -4.33 7.98
N ALA A 160 -21.58 -3.39 8.51
CA ALA A 160 -21.05 -2.27 9.30
C ALA A 160 -20.31 -2.76 10.53
N VAL A 161 -20.84 -3.77 11.20
CA VAL A 161 -20.18 -4.41 12.37
C VAL A 161 -18.87 -5.06 11.94
N SER A 162 -18.87 -5.91 10.92
CA SER A 162 -17.65 -6.57 10.42
C SER A 162 -16.56 -5.57 10.03
N GLN A 163 -16.93 -4.51 9.31
CA GLN A 163 -16.01 -3.45 8.92
C GLN A 163 -15.41 -2.72 10.14
N THR A 164 -16.24 -2.40 11.13
CA THR A 164 -15.79 -1.77 12.38
C THR A 164 -14.80 -2.66 13.13
N LEU A 165 -15.03 -3.97 13.19
CA LEU A 165 -14.14 -4.92 13.84
C LEU A 165 -12.79 -5.05 13.13
N GLN A 166 -12.80 -5.03 11.80
CA GLN A 166 -11.58 -5.07 11.00
C GLN A 166 -10.74 -3.80 11.16
N THR A 167 -11.38 -2.60 11.23
CA THR A 167 -10.66 -1.33 11.42
C THR A 167 -10.06 -1.21 12.82
N LYS A 168 -10.60 -1.89 13.82
CA LYS A 168 -10.06 -1.94 15.19
C LYS A 168 -8.90 -2.92 15.37
N ASN A 169 -8.32 -3.45 14.28
CA ASN A 169 -7.30 -4.52 14.30
C ASN A 169 -7.76 -5.80 15.04
N ILE A 170 -9.04 -5.93 15.31
CA ILE A 170 -9.64 -7.20 15.64
C ILE A 170 -9.79 -7.87 14.29
N PHE A 171 -8.79 -8.59 13.82
CA PHE A 171 -8.71 -9.19 12.47
C PHE A 171 -9.80 -10.23 12.27
N LEU A 172 -11.04 -9.77 12.26
CA LEU A 172 -12.21 -10.58 12.03
C LEU A 172 -12.64 -10.35 10.59
N LYS A 173 -12.01 -11.08 9.65
CA LYS A 173 -12.68 -11.37 8.40
C LYS A 173 -13.39 -12.70 8.59
N PRO A 174 -14.69 -12.70 8.91
CA PRO A 174 -15.41 -13.95 9.16
C PRO A 174 -15.42 -14.81 7.90
N PHE A 175 -15.29 -16.10 8.10
CA PHE A 175 -15.69 -17.07 7.09
C PHE A 175 -17.17 -17.37 7.30
N VAL A 176 -17.99 -17.11 6.29
CA VAL A 176 -19.43 -17.39 6.36
C VAL A 176 -19.72 -18.64 5.56
N ILE A 177 -20.25 -19.65 6.21
CA ILE A 177 -20.67 -20.90 5.56
C ILE A 177 -22.20 -20.95 5.55
N GLY A 178 -22.79 -20.74 4.37
CA GLY A 178 -24.22 -20.81 4.16
C GLY A 178 -24.67 -22.25 3.93
N LEU A 179 -25.60 -22.71 4.74
CA LEU A 179 -26.13 -24.09 4.68
C LEU A 179 -27.40 -24.14 3.81
N GLY A 180 -27.22 -24.48 2.52
CA GLY A 180 -28.34 -24.61 1.58
C GLY A 180 -29.08 -23.29 1.35
N MET A 181 -28.37 -22.18 1.32
CA MET A 181 -28.92 -20.84 1.09
C MET A 181 -29.09 -20.54 -0.39
N ASP A 182 -30.04 -19.62 -0.71
CA ASP A 182 -30.18 -19.12 -2.07
C ASP A 182 -29.01 -18.23 -2.48
N LYS A 183 -28.68 -18.21 -3.79
CA LYS A 183 -27.57 -17.42 -4.34
C LYS A 183 -27.68 -15.92 -4.08
N ASP A 184 -28.87 -15.40 -3.86
CA ASP A 184 -29.10 -13.98 -3.59
C ASP A 184 -28.52 -13.55 -2.24
N TYR A 185 -28.48 -14.44 -1.25
CA TYR A 185 -27.90 -14.17 0.07
C TYR A 185 -26.38 -14.02 0.05
N GLN A 186 -25.71 -14.54 -0.97
CA GLN A 186 -24.26 -14.35 -1.13
C GLN A 186 -23.87 -12.87 -1.15
N LYS A 187 -24.72 -12.01 -1.73
CA LYS A 187 -24.46 -10.57 -1.82
C LYS A 187 -24.49 -9.89 -0.46
N GLU A 188 -25.37 -10.34 0.44
CA GLU A 188 -25.52 -9.78 1.78
C GLU A 188 -24.35 -10.12 2.70
N PHE A 189 -23.66 -11.23 2.45
CA PHE A 189 -22.50 -11.63 3.22
C PHE A 189 -21.14 -11.23 2.62
N ALA A 190 -21.10 -10.76 1.37
CA ALA A 190 -19.85 -10.40 0.70
C ALA A 190 -19.05 -9.32 1.43
N CYS A 191 -19.73 -8.42 2.14
CA CYS A 191 -19.15 -7.36 2.95
C CYS A 191 -18.79 -7.80 4.38
N VAL A 192 -19.44 -8.86 4.88
CA VAL A 192 -19.17 -9.42 6.22
C VAL A 192 -17.84 -10.16 6.22
N GLY A 193 -17.62 -10.99 5.20
CA GLY A 193 -16.43 -11.81 5.14
C GLY A 193 -16.34 -12.64 3.86
N GLN A 194 -15.52 -13.69 3.91
CA GLN A 194 -15.40 -14.63 2.81
C GLN A 194 -16.56 -15.64 2.86
N TYR A 195 -17.48 -15.51 1.92
CA TYR A 195 -18.66 -16.38 1.85
C TYR A 195 -18.36 -17.67 1.10
N TYR A 196 -18.85 -18.77 1.64
CA TYR A 196 -18.84 -20.10 1.03
C TYR A 196 -20.23 -20.72 1.07
N ASP A 197 -20.69 -21.18 -0.09
CA ASP A 197 -21.96 -21.91 -0.22
C ASP A 197 -21.72 -23.42 -0.02
N ALA A 198 -22.35 -23.98 0.99
CA ALA A 198 -22.36 -25.43 1.22
C ALA A 198 -23.74 -25.99 0.86
N ARG A 199 -23.88 -26.56 -0.33
CA ARG A 199 -25.15 -27.09 -0.87
C ARG A 199 -25.48 -28.45 -0.35
N ASN A 200 -24.50 -29.18 0.15
CA ASN A 200 -24.63 -30.51 0.71
C ASN A 200 -23.55 -30.77 1.77
N VAL A 201 -23.65 -31.89 2.44
CA VAL A 201 -22.75 -32.31 3.53
C VAL A 201 -21.29 -32.38 3.08
N SER A 202 -21.03 -32.85 1.85
CA SER A 202 -19.67 -32.95 1.29
C SER A 202 -19.07 -31.59 1.09
N ASP A 203 -19.83 -30.64 0.49
CA ASP A 203 -19.38 -29.26 0.28
C ASP A 203 -19.03 -28.60 1.61
N PHE A 204 -19.86 -28.79 2.65
CA PHE A 204 -19.61 -28.23 3.97
C PHE A 204 -18.27 -28.71 4.55
N ARG A 205 -17.99 -30.04 4.49
CA ARG A 205 -16.70 -30.59 4.93
C ARG A 205 -15.52 -30.02 4.13
N GLN A 206 -15.64 -29.89 2.80
CA GLN A 206 -14.58 -29.34 1.95
C GLN A 206 -14.31 -27.87 2.26
N VAL A 207 -15.37 -27.08 2.43
CA VAL A 207 -15.25 -25.65 2.80
C VAL A 207 -14.55 -25.51 4.14
N LEU A 208 -14.98 -26.27 5.14
CA LEU A 208 -14.40 -26.21 6.48
C LEU A 208 -12.92 -26.58 6.47
N ASN A 209 -12.54 -27.65 5.76
CA ASN A 209 -11.14 -28.05 5.60
C ASN A 209 -10.32 -26.97 4.87
N LYS A 210 -10.90 -26.29 3.87
CA LYS A 210 -10.24 -25.16 3.18
C LYS A 210 -9.97 -24.00 4.14
N ILE A 211 -10.95 -23.64 4.97
CA ILE A 211 -10.82 -22.57 5.98
C ILE A 211 -9.73 -22.92 7.00
N LEU A 212 -9.69 -24.18 7.45
CA LEU A 212 -8.65 -24.65 8.37
C LEU A 212 -7.26 -24.51 7.77
N LYS A 213 -7.05 -24.95 6.54
CA LYS A 213 -5.78 -24.77 5.83
C LYS A 213 -5.37 -23.31 5.75
N GLN A 214 -6.30 -22.41 5.40
CA GLN A 214 -6.02 -20.97 5.37
C GLN A 214 -5.62 -20.42 6.74
N SER A 215 -6.22 -20.96 7.81
CA SER A 215 -6.08 -20.40 9.16
C SER A 215 -4.92 -21.01 9.96
N LEU A 216 -4.52 -22.25 9.66
CA LEU A 216 -3.57 -22.99 10.48
C LEU A 216 -2.25 -23.32 9.78
N GLU A 217 -2.27 -23.50 8.45
CA GLU A 217 -1.09 -23.93 7.73
C GLU A 217 -0.26 -22.71 7.26
N THR A 218 1.06 -22.87 7.20
CA THR A 218 1.98 -21.86 6.69
C THR A 218 1.75 -21.63 5.19
N THR A 219 1.54 -20.38 4.83
CA THR A 219 1.37 -19.96 3.43
C THR A 219 2.53 -19.09 3.01
N THR A 220 3.09 -19.36 1.84
CA THR A 220 4.17 -18.57 1.26
C THR A 220 3.78 -18.03 -0.11
N VAL A 221 4.40 -16.91 -0.49
CA VAL A 221 4.26 -16.33 -1.82
C VAL A 221 5.61 -15.91 -2.37
N SER A 222 5.84 -16.21 -3.64
CA SER A 222 6.87 -15.57 -4.46
C SER A 222 6.23 -14.58 -5.42
N VAL A 223 6.77 -13.36 -5.48
CA VAL A 223 6.34 -12.36 -6.45
C VAL A 223 7.19 -12.53 -7.71
N GLU A 224 6.55 -12.67 -8.86
CA GLU A 224 7.22 -12.72 -10.17
C GLU A 224 7.03 -11.38 -10.87
N LEU A 225 8.08 -10.56 -10.89
CA LEU A 225 8.06 -9.28 -11.60
C LEU A 225 8.42 -9.50 -13.08
N LEU A 226 7.42 -9.25 -13.94
CA LEU A 226 7.46 -9.59 -15.36
C LEU A 226 7.90 -8.39 -16.21
N ASP A 227 8.71 -8.67 -17.23
CA ASP A 227 9.08 -7.77 -18.31
C ASP A 227 7.95 -7.58 -19.34
N VAL A 228 8.22 -6.84 -20.43
CA VAL A 228 7.27 -6.61 -21.53
C VAL A 228 6.87 -7.90 -22.24
N ASN A 229 7.72 -8.92 -22.25
CA ASN A 229 7.50 -10.23 -22.87
C ASN A 229 6.89 -11.24 -21.90
N LYS A 230 6.51 -10.80 -20.68
CA LYS A 230 6.01 -11.64 -19.59
C LYS A 230 7.04 -12.63 -19.04
N ASN A 231 8.33 -12.40 -19.24
CA ASN A 231 9.38 -13.16 -18.58
C ASN A 231 9.62 -12.58 -17.19
N PRO A 232 9.89 -13.44 -16.19
CA PRO A 232 10.14 -13.00 -14.81
C PRO A 232 11.60 -12.53 -14.65
N SER A 233 11.93 -11.37 -15.20
CA SER A 233 13.29 -10.83 -15.28
C SER A 233 13.55 -9.61 -14.38
N GLU A 234 12.49 -8.92 -13.92
CA GLU A 234 12.62 -7.71 -13.12
C GLU A 234 12.94 -8.02 -11.66
N THR A 235 13.75 -7.16 -11.03
CA THR A 235 14.17 -7.32 -9.64
C THR A 235 14.70 -6.00 -9.06
N ASN A 236 15.13 -6.00 -7.78
CA ASN A 236 15.71 -4.85 -7.06
C ASN A 236 14.74 -3.66 -6.98
N VAL A 237 13.48 -3.93 -6.73
CA VAL A 237 12.43 -2.94 -6.48
C VAL A 237 11.69 -3.32 -5.20
N ASN A 238 11.28 -2.34 -4.41
CA ASN A 238 10.51 -2.58 -3.19
C ASN A 238 9.09 -3.06 -3.54
N VAL A 239 8.60 -4.06 -2.79
CA VAL A 239 7.24 -4.60 -2.89
C VAL A 239 6.59 -4.52 -1.52
N THR A 240 5.40 -3.91 -1.48
CA THR A 240 4.61 -3.73 -0.26
C THR A 240 3.30 -4.50 -0.37
N PHE A 241 3.00 -5.34 0.62
CA PHE A 241 1.69 -5.97 0.79
C PHE A 241 0.88 -5.17 1.80
N ILE A 242 -0.22 -4.62 1.37
CA ILE A 242 -1.11 -3.78 2.17
C ILE A 242 -2.38 -4.59 2.46
N ASN A 243 -2.82 -4.62 3.72
CA ASN A 243 -4.14 -5.15 4.04
C ASN A 243 -5.20 -4.29 3.33
N ASN A 244 -5.95 -4.87 2.40
CA ASN A 244 -6.88 -4.11 1.57
C ASN A 244 -8.12 -3.58 2.32
N VAL A 245 -8.35 -4.04 3.55
CA VAL A 245 -9.45 -3.56 4.39
C VAL A 245 -9.03 -2.40 5.27
N THR A 246 -7.87 -2.52 5.94
CA THR A 246 -7.38 -1.51 6.89
C THR A 246 -6.50 -0.46 6.24
N GLY A 247 -5.97 -0.74 5.04
CA GLY A 247 -4.96 0.10 4.39
C GLY A 247 -3.58 0.04 5.04
N ALA A 248 -3.38 -0.81 6.05
CA ALA A 248 -2.10 -0.93 6.75
C ALA A 248 -1.08 -1.76 5.94
N PRO A 249 0.17 -1.29 5.76
CA PRO A 249 1.24 -2.10 5.21
C PRO A 249 1.59 -3.22 6.21
N LEU A 250 1.66 -4.45 5.72
CA LEU A 250 1.96 -5.61 6.54
C LEU A 250 3.33 -6.23 6.23
N TYR A 251 3.73 -6.24 4.96
CA TYR A 251 5.00 -6.80 4.52
C TYR A 251 5.65 -5.85 3.53
N ASP A 252 6.90 -5.49 3.80
CA ASP A 252 7.74 -4.68 2.95
C ASP A 252 9.06 -5.41 2.71
N PHE A 253 9.46 -5.57 1.46
CA PHE A 253 10.75 -6.16 1.11
C PHE A 253 11.24 -5.64 -0.24
N VAL A 254 12.56 -5.66 -0.42
CA VAL A 254 13.16 -5.42 -1.72
C VAL A 254 13.20 -6.75 -2.48
N HIS A 255 12.51 -6.81 -3.61
CA HIS A 255 12.46 -8.00 -4.45
C HIS A 255 13.87 -8.43 -4.87
N PHE A 256 14.17 -9.70 -4.71
CA PHE A 256 15.46 -10.31 -5.02
C PHE A 256 15.28 -11.57 -5.88
N ARG A 257 16.25 -11.86 -6.73
CA ARG A 257 16.37 -13.12 -7.45
C ARG A 257 17.75 -13.72 -7.20
N ASP A 258 17.78 -15.03 -6.93
CA ASP A 258 19.05 -15.77 -6.77
C ASP A 258 19.80 -15.95 -8.11
N ALA A 259 20.97 -16.54 -8.07
CA ALA A 259 21.80 -16.81 -9.25
C ALA A 259 21.13 -17.74 -10.29
N GLN A 260 20.10 -18.50 -9.87
CA GLN A 260 19.28 -19.35 -10.72
C GLN A 260 18.04 -18.61 -11.26
N GLY A 261 17.88 -17.33 -10.94
CA GLY A 261 16.75 -16.50 -11.36
C GLY A 261 15.45 -16.76 -10.58
N ARG A 262 15.51 -17.43 -9.42
CA ARG A 262 14.33 -17.69 -8.58
C ARG A 262 14.13 -16.54 -7.60
N PRO A 263 12.90 -16.02 -7.47
CA PRO A 263 12.60 -15.04 -6.44
C PRO A 263 12.60 -15.71 -5.06
N ASP A 264 12.91 -14.96 -4.03
CA ASP A 264 12.69 -15.41 -2.66
C ASP A 264 11.18 -15.50 -2.35
N SER A 265 10.87 -16.15 -1.23
CA SER A 265 9.49 -16.31 -0.80
C SER A 265 9.24 -15.65 0.55
N VAL A 266 8.06 -15.04 0.68
CA VAL A 266 7.60 -14.37 1.89
C VAL A 266 6.50 -15.22 2.53
N VAL A 267 6.57 -15.41 3.85
CA VAL A 267 5.49 -16.02 4.63
C VAL A 267 4.43 -14.96 4.88
N LEU A 268 3.17 -15.28 4.60
CA LEU A 268 2.05 -14.36 4.79
C LEU A 268 0.83 -15.05 5.41
N ASP A 269 -0.12 -14.23 5.85
CA ASP A 269 -1.39 -14.70 6.38
C ASP A 269 -2.43 -14.85 5.26
N ALA A 270 -2.80 -16.11 4.93
CA ALA A 270 -3.77 -16.40 3.87
C ALA A 270 -5.21 -16.05 4.25
N VAL A 271 -5.49 -15.73 5.51
CA VAL A 271 -6.81 -15.26 5.95
C VAL A 271 -7.10 -13.85 5.42
N LEU A 272 -6.05 -13.06 5.20
CA LEU A 272 -6.15 -11.69 4.73
C LEU A 272 -6.21 -11.60 3.21
N SER A 273 -6.74 -10.49 2.71
CA SER A 273 -6.62 -10.07 1.32
C SER A 273 -5.71 -8.84 1.24
N TYR A 274 -5.00 -8.72 0.11
CA TYR A 274 -3.92 -7.76 -0.03
C TYR A 274 -4.11 -6.88 -1.26
N ASP A 275 -3.75 -5.61 -1.14
CA ASP A 275 -3.31 -4.80 -2.26
C ASP A 275 -1.78 -4.88 -2.30
N VAL A 276 -1.23 -5.31 -3.43
CA VAL A 276 0.21 -5.48 -3.60
C VAL A 276 0.73 -4.35 -4.47
N VAL A 277 1.64 -3.55 -3.90
CA VAL A 277 2.26 -2.40 -4.57
C VAL A 277 3.70 -2.74 -4.91
N VAL A 278 4.04 -2.65 -6.18
CA VAL A 278 5.43 -2.62 -6.64
C VAL A 278 5.82 -1.16 -6.77
N ASN A 279 6.79 -0.71 -5.96
CA ASN A 279 7.20 0.68 -5.85
C ASN A 279 8.12 1.11 -7.01
N THR A 280 7.64 0.91 -8.24
CA THR A 280 8.22 1.46 -9.47
C THR A 280 7.81 2.93 -9.63
N ILE A 281 8.32 3.61 -10.64
CA ILE A 281 7.90 4.97 -11.02
C ILE A 281 7.26 4.93 -12.41
N PRO A 282 5.92 5.15 -12.51
CA PRO A 282 4.94 5.19 -11.42
C PRO A 282 4.75 3.81 -10.76
N PRO A 283 4.13 3.72 -9.56
CA PRO A 283 3.92 2.45 -8.88
C PRO A 283 2.89 1.57 -9.61
N VAL A 284 3.12 0.25 -9.57
CA VAL A 284 2.16 -0.76 -10.05
C VAL A 284 1.39 -1.34 -8.87
N VAL A 285 0.06 -1.33 -8.95
CA VAL A 285 -0.81 -1.83 -7.87
C VAL A 285 -1.67 -2.99 -8.38
N LYS A 286 -1.59 -4.13 -7.71
CA LYS A 286 -2.48 -5.26 -7.91
C LYS A 286 -3.40 -5.39 -6.70
N ARG A 287 -4.69 -5.13 -6.91
CA ARG A 287 -5.69 -5.03 -5.84
C ARG A 287 -6.40 -6.34 -5.58
N ASN A 288 -6.92 -6.50 -4.35
CA ASN A 288 -7.78 -7.59 -3.93
C ASN A 288 -7.18 -8.98 -4.18
N VAL A 289 -5.90 -9.16 -3.85
CA VAL A 289 -5.19 -10.43 -4.02
C VAL A 289 -5.50 -11.35 -2.85
N PHE A 290 -5.91 -12.57 -3.15
CA PHE A 290 -6.12 -13.66 -2.19
C PHE A 290 -5.12 -14.78 -2.48
N PHE A 291 -4.65 -15.42 -1.41
CA PHE A 291 -3.73 -16.55 -1.51
C PHE A 291 -4.38 -17.84 -1.03
N GLU A 292 -4.01 -18.94 -1.63
CA GLU A 292 -4.45 -20.26 -1.17
C GLU A 292 -3.62 -20.68 0.05
N GLY A 293 -4.32 -20.95 1.15
CA GLY A 293 -3.70 -21.34 2.41
C GLY A 293 -3.00 -22.70 2.36
N GLY A 294 -1.95 -22.84 3.14
CA GLY A 294 -1.23 -24.07 3.31
C GLY A 294 -0.36 -24.50 2.12
N LYS A 295 -0.05 -23.58 1.21
CA LYS A 295 0.82 -23.85 0.06
C LYS A 295 1.65 -22.66 -0.37
N HIS A 296 2.57 -22.93 -1.26
CA HIS A 296 3.32 -21.89 -1.96
C HIS A 296 2.47 -21.32 -3.10
N ASN A 297 2.37 -19.97 -3.15
CA ASN A 297 1.68 -19.21 -4.20
C ASN A 297 2.70 -18.46 -5.05
N VAL A 298 2.38 -18.25 -6.33
CA VAL A 298 3.15 -17.41 -7.23
C VAL A 298 2.29 -16.24 -7.69
N LEU A 299 2.79 -15.02 -7.50
CA LEU A 299 2.07 -13.79 -7.85
C LEU A 299 2.77 -13.07 -9.01
N PRO A 300 2.32 -13.22 -10.26
CA PRO A 300 2.87 -12.48 -11.39
C PRO A 300 2.35 -11.05 -11.42
N ILE A 301 3.27 -10.07 -11.57
CA ILE A 301 2.98 -8.64 -11.71
C ILE A 301 3.85 -8.08 -12.84
N GLN A 302 3.23 -7.49 -13.86
CA GLN A 302 3.95 -6.78 -14.91
C GLN A 302 4.51 -5.47 -14.38
N ALA A 303 5.83 -5.35 -14.35
CA ALA A 303 6.54 -4.16 -13.89
C ALA A 303 7.82 -3.93 -14.73
N PRO A 304 7.72 -3.87 -16.08
CA PRO A 304 8.86 -3.71 -16.96
C PRO A 304 9.52 -2.35 -16.72
N GLN A 305 10.84 -2.30 -16.60
CA GLN A 305 11.57 -1.08 -16.28
C GLN A 305 12.71 -0.81 -17.26
N GLY A 306 12.97 0.48 -17.50
CA GLY A 306 14.17 1.02 -18.11
C GLY A 306 14.74 2.14 -17.26
N SER A 307 15.86 2.71 -17.65
CA SER A 307 16.54 3.79 -16.93
C SER A 307 16.53 5.09 -17.72
N LEU A 308 16.41 6.22 -17.02
CA LEU A 308 16.55 7.55 -17.57
C LEU A 308 17.75 8.26 -16.93
N LEU A 309 18.68 8.72 -17.74
CA LEU A 309 19.78 9.59 -17.34
C LEU A 309 19.62 10.96 -18.00
N ILE A 310 19.57 12.01 -17.19
CA ILE A 310 19.58 13.38 -17.67
C ILE A 310 20.93 13.97 -17.32
N SER A 311 21.70 14.40 -18.31
CA SER A 311 23.03 14.99 -18.16
C SER A 311 23.04 16.43 -18.65
N GLN A 312 24.00 17.23 -18.19
CA GLN A 312 24.23 18.57 -18.68
C GLN A 312 25.62 18.66 -19.29
N ARG A 313 25.74 19.27 -20.47
CA ARG A 313 27.07 19.53 -21.09
C ARG A 313 27.84 20.57 -20.30
N GLY A 314 29.16 20.41 -20.22
CA GLY A 314 30.07 21.41 -19.66
C GLY A 314 30.34 21.24 -18.17
N HIS A 315 30.64 22.34 -17.47
CA HIS A 315 31.04 22.28 -16.07
C HIS A 315 29.96 21.74 -15.14
N THR A 316 30.30 20.71 -14.38
CA THR A 316 29.42 20.00 -13.46
C THR A 316 28.88 20.86 -12.31
N GLU A 317 29.52 21.98 -11.99
CA GLU A 317 29.07 22.86 -10.91
C GLU A 317 27.69 23.49 -11.16
N TYR A 318 27.37 23.81 -12.41
CA TYR A 318 26.05 24.35 -12.78
C TYR A 318 24.97 23.25 -12.86
N ALA A 319 25.35 22.00 -12.85
CA ALA A 319 24.41 20.87 -12.77
C ALA A 319 24.00 20.56 -11.32
N LYS A 320 24.80 21.03 -10.32
CA LYS A 320 24.49 20.80 -8.91
C LYS A 320 23.17 21.50 -8.54
N GLY A 321 22.23 20.72 -8.01
CA GLY A 321 20.94 21.23 -7.57
C GLY A 321 19.89 21.41 -8.68
N VAL A 322 20.23 21.14 -9.96
CA VAL A 322 19.23 21.10 -11.02
C VAL A 322 18.46 19.79 -10.96
N SER A 323 17.14 19.89 -11.04
CA SER A 323 16.22 18.76 -11.05
C SER A 323 15.32 18.81 -12.27
N ALA A 324 14.72 17.66 -12.58
CA ALA A 324 13.73 17.52 -13.64
C ALA A 324 12.40 16.99 -13.08
N LEU A 325 11.31 17.60 -13.52
CA LEU A 325 9.95 17.15 -13.25
C LEU A 325 9.58 16.14 -14.32
N ILE A 326 9.22 14.93 -13.89
CA ILE A 326 8.85 13.85 -14.78
C ILE A 326 7.33 13.65 -14.72
N ARG A 327 6.70 13.57 -15.89
CA ARG A 327 5.27 13.29 -16.05
C ARG A 327 5.07 12.16 -17.05
N GLN A 328 4.02 11.39 -16.90
CA GLN A 328 3.58 10.51 -17.98
C GLN A 328 3.10 11.38 -19.16
N ASN A 329 3.36 10.92 -20.38
CA ASN A 329 2.99 11.65 -21.60
C ASN A 329 1.52 12.09 -21.58
N GLY A 330 1.29 13.39 -21.81
CA GLY A 330 -0.02 13.99 -21.81
C GLY A 330 -0.69 14.17 -20.44
N GLN A 331 -0.01 13.81 -19.33
CA GLN A 331 -0.54 13.97 -17.98
C GLN A 331 0.03 15.24 -17.32
N GLN A 332 -0.81 15.91 -16.51
CA GLN A 332 -0.36 17.09 -15.74
C GLN A 332 0.34 16.71 -14.43
N GLN A 333 0.03 15.53 -13.90
CA GLN A 333 0.55 15.06 -12.63
C GLN A 333 2.06 14.79 -12.72
N ILE A 334 2.84 15.36 -11.81
CA ILE A 334 4.24 15.03 -11.62
C ILE A 334 4.32 13.69 -10.89
N ILE A 335 5.02 12.73 -11.49
CA ILE A 335 5.23 11.41 -10.91
C ILE A 335 6.58 11.28 -10.21
N ASN A 336 7.55 12.11 -10.56
CA ASN A 336 8.86 12.14 -9.92
C ASN A 336 9.57 13.47 -10.09
N LEU A 337 10.46 13.78 -9.14
CA LEU A 337 11.45 14.85 -9.19
C LEU A 337 12.83 14.21 -9.21
N GLN A 338 13.44 14.11 -10.39
CA GLN A 338 14.74 13.47 -10.59
C GLN A 338 15.85 14.51 -10.56
N SER A 339 16.93 14.24 -9.80
CA SER A 339 18.17 15.00 -9.90
C SER A 339 18.89 14.66 -11.21
N ILE A 340 19.39 15.65 -11.94
CA ILE A 340 20.22 15.38 -13.13
C ILE A 340 21.56 14.76 -12.73
N ALA A 341 22.23 14.10 -13.68
CA ALA A 341 23.48 13.35 -13.51
C ALA A 341 23.36 12.06 -12.65
N SER A 342 22.16 11.65 -12.26
CA SER A 342 21.90 10.36 -11.59
C SER A 342 20.86 9.58 -12.40
N PRO A 343 21.13 8.33 -12.79
CA PRO A 343 20.13 7.52 -13.46
C PRO A 343 19.05 7.08 -12.49
N GLU A 344 17.79 7.08 -12.96
CA GLU A 344 16.66 6.53 -12.22
C GLU A 344 15.85 5.55 -13.06
N LYS A 345 15.21 4.58 -12.42
CA LYS A 345 14.38 3.58 -13.07
C LYS A 345 12.94 4.03 -13.18
N TYR A 346 12.35 3.80 -14.33
CA TYR A 346 10.94 4.07 -14.64
C TYR A 346 10.29 2.85 -15.28
N LEU A 347 8.98 2.73 -15.14
CA LEU A 347 8.25 1.79 -15.99
C LEU A 347 8.46 2.09 -17.46
N VAL A 348 8.47 1.06 -18.28
CA VAL A 348 8.47 1.21 -19.74
C VAL A 348 7.26 2.05 -20.17
N GLY A 349 7.51 3.11 -20.94
CA GLY A 349 6.46 4.04 -21.36
C GLY A 349 7.01 5.29 -22.01
N THR A 350 6.12 6.27 -22.21
CA THR A 350 6.45 7.59 -22.78
C THR A 350 6.21 8.68 -21.73
N TYR A 351 7.15 9.62 -21.65
CA TYR A 351 7.22 10.63 -20.60
C TYR A 351 7.48 12.02 -21.15
N ASP A 352 6.96 13.03 -20.46
CA ASP A 352 7.26 14.44 -20.66
C ASP A 352 8.15 14.93 -19.51
N ILE A 353 9.27 15.57 -19.86
CA ILE A 353 10.32 15.95 -18.93
C ILE A 353 10.55 17.45 -18.99
N GLU A 354 10.47 18.11 -17.83
CA GLU A 354 10.74 19.53 -17.65
C GLU A 354 11.95 19.71 -16.74
N VAL A 355 13.10 20.05 -17.31
CA VAL A 355 14.32 20.31 -16.54
C VAL A 355 14.31 21.77 -16.05
N LEU A 356 14.50 21.94 -14.74
CA LEU A 356 14.42 23.23 -14.05
C LEU A 356 15.68 24.09 -14.23
N THR A 357 16.10 24.23 -15.47
CA THR A 357 17.13 25.22 -15.89
C THR A 357 16.51 26.60 -16.00
N LEU A 358 17.33 27.61 -16.24
CA LEU A 358 16.88 28.98 -16.50
C LEU A 358 17.27 29.41 -17.92
N PRO A 359 16.29 29.60 -18.84
CA PRO A 359 14.92 29.14 -18.77
C PRO A 359 14.82 27.62 -18.78
N LYS A 360 13.64 27.09 -18.46
CA LYS A 360 13.37 25.67 -18.41
C LYS A 360 13.60 24.96 -19.73
N THR A 361 14.10 23.75 -19.68
CA THR A 361 14.31 22.89 -20.86
C THR A 361 13.29 21.77 -20.88
N TYR A 362 12.65 21.53 -22.03
CA TYR A 362 11.57 20.56 -22.18
C TYR A 362 11.98 19.47 -23.16
N PHE A 363 11.70 18.23 -22.78
CA PHE A 363 11.76 17.06 -23.66
C PHE A 363 10.38 16.38 -23.64
N LYS A 364 9.77 16.24 -24.80
CA LYS A 364 8.46 15.61 -24.97
C LYS A 364 8.59 14.24 -25.62
N ASP A 365 7.62 13.38 -25.37
CA ASP A 365 7.50 12.05 -25.98
C ASP A 365 8.76 11.18 -25.79
N VAL A 366 9.43 11.31 -24.64
CA VAL A 366 10.62 10.55 -24.29
C VAL A 366 10.23 9.09 -24.01
N ARG A 367 10.72 8.16 -24.80
CA ARG A 367 10.48 6.73 -24.63
C ARG A 367 11.52 6.13 -23.69
N ILE A 368 11.03 5.38 -22.71
CA ILE A 368 11.86 4.53 -21.86
C ILE A 368 11.55 3.09 -22.23
N GLU A 369 12.58 2.35 -22.65
CA GLU A 369 12.48 0.98 -23.13
C GLU A 369 13.03 -0.02 -22.10
N GLN A 370 12.56 -1.27 -22.18
CA GLN A 370 12.94 -2.35 -21.29
C GLN A 370 14.45 -2.54 -21.20
N SER A 371 14.97 -2.50 -19.96
CA SER A 371 16.39 -2.75 -19.63
C SER A 371 17.39 -1.86 -20.38
N GLN A 372 16.94 -0.74 -20.98
CA GLN A 372 17.77 0.21 -21.66
C GLN A 372 17.95 1.49 -20.87
N MET A 373 19.07 2.20 -21.14
CA MET A 373 19.34 3.53 -20.64
C MET A 373 18.94 4.56 -21.70
N THR A 374 17.91 5.36 -21.41
CA THR A 374 17.56 6.54 -22.20
C THR A 374 18.38 7.72 -21.69
N GLU A 375 19.19 8.31 -22.55
CA GLU A 375 20.04 9.45 -22.19
C GLU A 375 19.53 10.74 -22.81
N LEU A 376 19.34 11.77 -21.99
CA LEU A 376 19.00 13.12 -22.41
C LEU A 376 20.12 14.07 -22.03
N THR A 377 20.50 14.93 -22.96
CA THR A 377 21.56 15.91 -22.73
C THR A 377 20.98 17.32 -22.79
N VAL A 378 21.04 18.02 -21.65
CA VAL A 378 20.71 19.45 -21.55
C VAL A 378 21.91 20.27 -21.98
N PRO A 379 21.75 21.34 -22.80
CA PRO A 379 22.85 22.25 -23.12
C PRO A 379 23.50 22.80 -21.85
N GLY A 380 24.81 23.00 -21.90
CA GLY A 380 25.52 23.67 -20.81
C GLY A 380 25.13 25.16 -20.75
N PRO A 381 24.87 25.72 -19.57
CA PRO A 381 24.58 27.14 -19.45
C PRO A 381 25.82 28.01 -19.77
N GLY A 382 25.58 29.27 -20.12
CA GLY A 382 26.58 30.31 -19.98
C GLY A 382 26.28 31.18 -18.75
N VAL A 383 27.17 32.09 -18.40
CA VAL A 383 27.08 32.91 -17.20
C VAL A 383 26.84 34.38 -17.62
N LEU A 384 25.79 34.96 -17.09
CA LEU A 384 25.55 36.38 -17.12
C LEU A 384 26.05 37.02 -15.82
N ASN A 385 27.04 37.90 -15.92
CA ASN A 385 27.43 38.84 -14.86
C ASN A 385 26.87 40.21 -15.17
N ALA A 386 25.96 40.71 -14.37
CA ALA A 386 25.39 42.02 -14.57
C ALA A 386 25.80 42.99 -13.44
N ASN A 387 26.30 44.16 -13.82
CA ASN A 387 26.59 45.29 -12.93
C ASN A 387 25.62 46.42 -13.24
N LEU A 388 24.61 46.60 -12.41
CA LEU A 388 23.56 47.61 -12.59
C LEU A 388 23.94 48.99 -12.05
N GLN A 389 25.07 49.10 -11.36
CA GLN A 389 25.61 50.32 -10.69
C GLN A 389 24.66 50.95 -9.66
N ALA A 390 23.40 50.58 -9.62
CA ALA A 390 22.37 51.02 -8.67
C ALA A 390 21.42 49.90 -8.35
N LYS A 391 20.74 49.99 -7.19
CA LYS A 391 19.57 49.20 -6.88
C LYS A 391 18.40 49.62 -7.75
N GLY A 392 17.49 48.71 -8.06
CA GLY A 392 16.34 49.04 -8.92
C GLY A 392 15.53 47.84 -9.35
N TYR A 393 14.64 48.08 -10.30
CA TYR A 393 13.68 47.11 -10.79
C TYR A 393 13.99 46.70 -12.21
N GLY A 394 13.90 45.40 -12.48
CA GLY A 394 14.17 44.92 -13.84
C GLY A 394 13.86 43.46 -14.00
N SER A 395 13.84 43.02 -15.26
CA SER A 395 13.50 41.64 -15.63
C SER A 395 14.34 41.18 -16.82
N ILE A 396 14.54 39.89 -16.91
CA ILE A 396 15.20 39.22 -18.03
C ILE A 396 14.15 38.49 -18.86
N TYR A 397 14.25 38.72 -20.18
CA TYR A 397 13.39 38.06 -21.17
C TYR A 397 14.27 37.26 -22.14
N LYS A 398 13.80 36.07 -22.51
CA LYS A 398 14.34 35.32 -23.64
C LYS A 398 13.68 35.77 -24.92
N ILE A 399 14.47 35.97 -25.98
CA ILE A 399 14.00 36.35 -27.31
C ILE A 399 14.08 35.14 -28.23
N TYR A 400 12.96 34.76 -28.81
CA TYR A 400 12.85 33.65 -29.76
C TYR A 400 13.01 34.18 -31.22
N GLU A 401 13.35 33.28 -32.14
CA GLU A 401 13.58 33.63 -33.56
C GLU A 401 12.35 34.26 -34.23
N ASN A 402 11.13 33.93 -33.79
CA ASN A 402 9.89 34.51 -34.27
C ASN A 402 9.56 35.89 -33.64
N GLY A 403 10.48 36.43 -32.85
CA GLY A 403 10.30 37.71 -32.16
C GLY A 403 9.50 37.63 -30.86
N PHE A 404 8.98 36.46 -30.50
CA PHE A 404 8.30 36.26 -29.21
C PHE A 404 9.28 36.46 -28.06
N GLN A 405 8.82 37.07 -26.97
CA GLN A 405 9.62 37.37 -25.79
C GLN A 405 8.96 36.73 -24.56
N GLU A 406 9.70 35.84 -23.96
CA GLU A 406 9.28 35.16 -22.73
C GLU A 406 9.95 35.79 -21.53
N TRP A 407 9.16 36.23 -20.55
CA TRP A 407 9.69 36.64 -19.25
C TRP A 407 10.21 35.40 -18.51
N ILE A 408 11.47 35.47 -18.00
CA ILE A 408 12.10 34.31 -17.35
C ILE A 408 12.59 34.57 -15.93
N TYR A 409 12.89 35.84 -15.59
CA TYR A 409 13.45 36.16 -14.28
C TYR A 409 13.22 37.62 -13.90
N ASP A 410 12.85 37.89 -12.65
CA ASP A 410 12.85 39.20 -12.05
C ASP A 410 14.11 39.43 -11.22
N LEU A 411 14.72 40.59 -11.36
CA LEU A 411 15.88 40.98 -10.58
C LEU A 411 15.46 41.26 -9.13
N ASP A 412 16.31 40.85 -8.17
CA ASP A 412 16.16 41.29 -6.79
C ASP A 412 16.45 42.80 -6.70
N PRO A 413 15.44 43.63 -6.33
CA PRO A 413 15.60 45.09 -6.29
C PRO A 413 16.69 45.57 -5.33
N ALA A 414 17.06 44.76 -4.35
CA ALA A 414 18.10 45.08 -3.35
C ALA A 414 19.53 44.88 -3.85
N GLN A 415 19.71 44.22 -5.00
CA GLN A 415 21.02 43.88 -5.57
C GLN A 415 21.38 44.77 -6.74
N ALA A 416 22.59 45.35 -6.72
CA ALA A 416 23.16 46.12 -7.84
C ALA A 416 24.09 45.27 -8.72
N ARG A 417 24.37 44.05 -8.32
CA ARG A 417 25.19 43.08 -9.06
C ARG A 417 24.62 41.67 -8.86
N PHE A 418 24.60 40.91 -9.94
CA PHE A 418 24.20 39.51 -9.85
C PHE A 418 24.89 38.65 -10.91
N THR A 419 24.92 37.35 -10.64
CA THR A 419 25.42 36.33 -11.57
C THR A 419 24.33 35.30 -11.75
N LEU A 420 23.99 34.99 -13.02
CA LEU A 420 23.00 33.98 -13.38
C LEU A 420 23.55 33.00 -14.40
N ALA A 421 23.28 31.70 -14.19
CA ALA A 421 23.51 30.68 -15.20
C ALA A 421 22.28 30.63 -16.12
N LEU A 422 22.45 30.95 -17.39
CA LEU A 422 21.37 30.97 -18.38
C LEU A 422 21.63 29.96 -19.49
N GLN A 423 20.56 29.27 -19.94
CA GLN A 423 20.65 28.42 -21.13
C GLN A 423 21.06 29.21 -22.36
N PRO A 424 21.74 28.60 -23.34
CA PRO A 424 22.10 29.31 -24.58
C PRO A 424 20.89 29.92 -25.27
N GLY A 425 21.05 31.13 -25.78
CA GLY A 425 19.98 31.87 -26.47
C GLY A 425 20.19 33.38 -26.49
N ASN A 426 19.23 34.08 -27.07
CA ASN A 426 19.19 35.54 -27.14
C ASN A 426 18.30 36.10 -26.04
N TYR A 427 18.74 37.12 -25.38
CA TYR A 427 18.08 37.68 -24.21
C TYR A 427 18.06 39.21 -24.27
N LYS A 428 17.14 39.78 -23.50
CA LYS A 428 17.22 41.20 -23.13
C LYS A 428 17.05 41.36 -21.62
N LEU A 429 17.77 42.32 -21.06
CA LEU A 429 17.61 42.76 -19.70
C LEU A 429 17.03 44.19 -19.74
N VAL A 430 15.93 44.39 -19.06
CA VAL A 430 15.22 45.65 -18.89
C VAL A 430 15.45 46.12 -17.47
N PHE A 431 15.96 47.32 -17.24
CA PHE A 431 16.28 47.80 -15.89
C PHE A 431 16.02 49.30 -15.73
N ARG A 432 15.53 49.68 -14.56
CA ARG A 432 15.40 51.08 -14.13
C ARG A 432 15.86 51.21 -12.67
N ALA A 433 16.76 52.17 -12.44
CA ALA A 433 17.25 52.44 -11.08
C ALA A 433 16.09 52.94 -10.17
N GLU A 434 16.11 52.53 -8.90
CA GLU A 434 15.05 52.82 -7.92
C GLU A 434 14.76 54.32 -7.78
N ARG A 435 15.83 55.14 -7.78
CA ARG A 435 15.73 56.62 -7.62
C ARG A 435 15.47 57.36 -8.93
N SER A 436 15.21 56.68 -10.02
CA SER A 436 14.87 57.29 -11.30
C SER A 436 13.34 57.38 -11.44
N PHE A 437 12.83 58.62 -11.40
CA PHE A 437 11.40 58.87 -11.43
C PHE A 437 10.93 59.06 -12.90
N GLY A 438 10.43 57.98 -13.48
CA GLY A 438 9.84 57.99 -14.83
C GLY A 438 10.35 56.82 -15.70
N SER A 439 9.46 56.27 -16.54
CA SER A 439 9.74 55.17 -17.46
C SER A 439 10.81 55.49 -18.51
N LYS A 440 10.96 56.76 -18.84
CA LYS A 440 12.00 57.23 -19.78
C LYS A 440 13.45 56.93 -19.36
N PHE A 441 13.66 56.58 -18.07
CA PHE A 441 14.97 56.21 -17.55
C PHE A 441 15.18 54.68 -17.53
N THR A 442 14.30 53.94 -18.18
CA THR A 442 14.49 52.50 -18.37
C THR A 442 15.55 52.26 -19.44
N GLU A 443 16.56 51.50 -19.11
CA GLU A 443 17.59 51.01 -20.04
C GLU A 443 17.29 49.56 -20.42
N VAL A 444 17.47 49.23 -21.70
CA VAL A 444 17.28 47.90 -22.27
C VAL A 444 18.56 47.50 -22.97
N LYS A 445 19.08 46.30 -22.61
CA LYS A 445 20.24 45.71 -23.28
C LYS A 445 19.94 44.32 -23.76
N GLU A 446 20.22 44.07 -25.02
CA GLU A 446 20.16 42.74 -25.63
C GLU A 446 21.53 42.07 -25.56
N PHE A 447 21.57 40.78 -25.37
CA PHE A 447 22.77 39.97 -25.27
C PHE A 447 22.51 38.53 -25.67
N THR A 448 23.59 37.85 -26.08
CA THR A 448 23.51 36.42 -26.43
C THR A 448 24.33 35.59 -25.44
N ILE A 449 23.75 34.54 -24.92
CA ILE A 449 24.44 33.56 -24.10
C ILE A 449 24.81 32.35 -24.96
N ALA A 450 26.10 32.01 -24.99
CA ALA A 450 26.59 30.76 -25.56
C ALA A 450 26.96 29.78 -24.43
N SER A 451 26.89 28.46 -24.72
CA SER A 451 27.26 27.43 -23.76
C SER A 451 28.70 27.62 -23.26
N GLY A 452 28.90 27.64 -21.95
CA GLY A 452 30.20 27.80 -21.28
C GLY A 452 30.80 29.19 -21.37
N ALA A 453 30.15 30.17 -22.05
CA ALA A 453 30.65 31.54 -22.17
C ALA A 453 30.18 32.40 -21.00
N THR A 454 30.98 33.45 -20.70
CA THR A 454 30.61 34.50 -19.74
C THR A 454 30.32 35.81 -20.46
N VAL A 455 29.17 36.39 -20.19
CA VAL A 455 28.75 37.70 -20.67
C VAL A 455 28.74 38.69 -19.52
N ASN A 456 29.43 39.79 -19.67
CA ASN A 456 29.46 40.88 -18.69
C ASN A 456 28.63 42.06 -19.22
N LEU A 457 27.57 42.42 -18.50
CA LEU A 457 26.75 43.59 -18.78
C LEU A 457 26.96 44.68 -17.73
N SER A 458 27.10 45.94 -18.19
CA SER A 458 27.13 47.10 -17.30
C SER A 458 26.06 48.08 -17.72
N PHE A 459 25.27 48.59 -16.79
CA PHE A 459 24.25 49.61 -16.99
C PHE A 459 24.78 50.96 -16.52
N PHE A 460 24.36 52.03 -17.16
CA PHE A 460 24.77 53.42 -16.85
C PHE A 460 26.29 53.67 -16.83
N GLY A 461 27.08 52.79 -17.42
CA GLY A 461 28.51 52.99 -17.63
C GLY A 461 28.79 53.60 -19.01
N LYS A 462 29.83 54.45 -19.05
CA LYS A 462 30.36 54.91 -20.32
C LYS A 462 30.98 53.79 -21.13
#